data_a4418fabdcecde9e57c111a162958d57
#
_entry.id   a4418fabdcecde9e57c111a162958d57
#
_cell.length_a   1.000
_cell.length_b   1.000
_cell.length_c   1.000
_cell.angle_alpha   90.00
_cell.angle_beta   90.00
_cell.angle_gamma   90.00
#
_symmetry.space_group_name_H-M   'P 1'
#
loop_
_entity.id
_entity.type
_entity.pdbx_description
1 polymer ?
#
loop_
_entity_poly.entity_id
_entity_poly.type
_entity_poly.pdbx_seq_one_letter_code
_entity_poly.pdbx_strand_id
1 'polypeptide(L)'
;MYSKEEAVKLRQEFWISFGKSFPYKWTLYKTGVKNLSFRFYFDTKKAMVCIDIEGSEEERRECFEKMCSLKGILTEIFPENTYQEHYFLENGKEISRIWVEKSQVSIHNKETWQQTMIFLHKRMLQIETFWEEYQDFFKEDF
;
A
#
# COMPACT_ATOMS: atom_id res chain seq x y z
N MET A 1 -6.59 -27.51 -1.43
CA MET A 1 -7.16 -26.41 -2.21
C MET A 1 -8.42 -25.87 -1.55
N TYR A 2 -8.58 -24.55 -1.53
CA TYR A 2 -9.74 -23.94 -0.90
C TYR A 2 -10.82 -23.64 -1.93
N SER A 3 -12.07 -23.83 -1.54
CA SER A 3 -13.20 -23.38 -2.35
C SER A 3 -13.24 -21.85 -2.36
N LYS A 4 -14.04 -21.26 -3.24
CA LYS A 4 -14.21 -19.82 -3.32
C LYS A 4 -14.73 -19.25 -2.00
N GLU A 5 -15.65 -19.95 -1.34
CA GLU A 5 -16.22 -19.52 -0.05
C GLU A 5 -15.18 -19.59 1.06
N GLU A 6 -14.38 -20.64 1.08
CA GLU A 6 -13.30 -20.79 2.05
C GLU A 6 -12.24 -19.70 1.87
N ALA A 7 -11.90 -19.38 0.62
CA ALA A 7 -10.94 -18.33 0.31
C ALA A 7 -11.43 -16.95 0.82
N VAL A 8 -12.74 -16.67 0.67
CA VAL A 8 -13.33 -15.43 1.17
C VAL A 8 -13.23 -15.38 2.70
N LYS A 9 -13.55 -16.49 3.37
CA LYS A 9 -13.48 -16.57 4.83
C LYS A 9 -12.06 -16.37 5.35
N LEU A 10 -11.08 -16.98 4.68
CA LEU A 10 -9.67 -16.83 5.05
C LEU A 10 -9.22 -15.37 4.93
N ARG A 11 -9.63 -14.70 3.87
CA ARG A 11 -9.32 -13.29 3.66
C ARG A 11 -9.89 -12.44 4.79
N GLN A 12 -11.16 -12.66 5.12
CA GLN A 12 -11.82 -11.94 6.20
C GLN A 12 -11.14 -12.22 7.54
N GLU A 13 -10.83 -13.47 7.81
CA GLU A 13 -10.15 -13.88 9.04
C GLU A 13 -8.80 -13.19 9.19
N PHE A 14 -8.02 -13.13 8.10
CA PHE A 14 -6.72 -12.47 8.13
C PHE A 14 -6.86 -10.99 8.51
N TRP A 15 -7.72 -10.26 7.81
CA TRP A 15 -7.83 -8.81 8.04
C TRP A 15 -8.42 -8.47 9.40
N ILE A 16 -9.33 -9.32 9.92
CA ILE A 16 -9.85 -9.16 11.27
C ILE A 16 -8.72 -9.39 12.29
N SER A 17 -7.95 -10.46 12.10
CA SER A 17 -6.80 -10.77 12.98
C SER A 17 -5.76 -9.67 12.95
N PHE A 18 -5.48 -9.13 11.76
CA PHE A 18 -4.53 -8.03 11.61
C PHE A 18 -4.99 -6.80 12.39
N GLY A 19 -6.26 -6.43 12.26
CA GLY A 19 -6.81 -5.28 12.96
C GLY A 19 -6.79 -5.45 14.48
N LYS A 20 -6.97 -6.67 14.98
CA LYS A 20 -6.93 -6.95 16.41
C LYS A 20 -5.51 -7.03 16.96
N SER A 21 -4.60 -7.62 16.21
CA SER A 21 -3.22 -7.83 16.65
C SER A 21 -2.37 -6.57 16.55
N PHE A 22 -2.67 -5.71 15.59
CA PHE A 22 -1.93 -4.48 15.32
C PHE A 22 -2.90 -3.30 15.19
N PRO A 23 -3.60 -2.94 16.28
CA PRO A 23 -4.57 -1.84 16.21
C PRO A 23 -3.87 -0.51 15.95
N TYR A 24 -4.36 0.21 14.93
CA TYR A 24 -3.81 1.50 14.55
C TYR A 24 -4.83 2.23 13.68
N LYS A 25 -4.86 3.54 13.81
CA LYS A 25 -5.75 4.35 12.98
C LYS A 25 -5.03 4.80 11.73
N TRP A 26 -5.11 3.97 10.69
CA TRP A 26 -4.41 4.21 9.43
C TRP A 26 -5.04 5.32 8.60
N THR A 27 -4.19 6.07 7.87
CA THR A 27 -4.64 7.11 6.95
C THR A 27 -5.39 6.50 5.75
N LEU A 28 -4.81 5.51 5.12
CA LEU A 28 -5.33 4.79 3.94
C LEU A 28 -5.84 5.76 2.86
N TYR A 29 -7.16 5.77 2.60
CA TYR A 29 -7.75 6.64 1.58
C TYR A 29 -8.07 8.04 2.10
N LYS A 30 -7.82 8.33 3.38
CA LYS A 30 -8.13 9.62 3.99
C LYS A 30 -6.91 10.54 4.02
N THR A 31 -6.18 10.60 2.91
CA THR A 31 -4.98 11.45 2.81
C THR A 31 -5.31 12.94 2.72
N GLY A 32 -6.52 13.28 2.30
CA GLY A 32 -6.90 14.65 2.03
C GLY A 32 -6.42 15.14 0.66
N VAL A 33 -5.75 14.28 -0.10
CA VAL A 33 -5.30 14.58 -1.47
C VAL A 33 -6.08 13.69 -2.43
N LYS A 34 -6.74 14.32 -3.38
CA LYS A 34 -7.55 13.59 -4.36
C LYS A 34 -6.71 12.58 -5.11
N ASN A 35 -7.23 11.39 -5.30
CA ASN A 35 -6.61 10.29 -6.05
C ASN A 35 -5.40 9.63 -5.37
N LEU A 36 -5.00 10.09 -4.19
CA LEU A 36 -3.88 9.52 -3.45
C LEU A 36 -4.39 8.68 -2.29
N SER A 37 -3.95 7.43 -2.21
CA SER A 37 -4.32 6.54 -1.12
C SER A 37 -3.17 5.60 -0.78
N PHE A 38 -3.23 5.02 0.42
CA PHE A 38 -2.26 4.02 0.87
C PHE A 38 -3.02 2.71 1.05
N ARG A 39 -2.43 1.61 0.63
CA ARG A 39 -3.11 0.32 0.60
C ARG A 39 -2.27 -0.82 1.13
N PHE A 40 -2.94 -1.71 1.84
CA PHE A 40 -2.42 -3.03 2.15
C PHE A 40 -2.86 -3.99 1.05
N TYR A 41 -2.00 -4.96 0.74
CA TYR A 41 -2.33 -6.00 -0.23
C TYR A 41 -1.75 -7.33 0.24
N PHE A 42 -2.53 -8.39 0.13
CA PHE A 42 -2.08 -9.74 0.47
C PHE A 42 -2.85 -10.75 -0.37
N ASP A 43 -2.13 -11.59 -1.10
CA ASP A 43 -2.74 -12.62 -1.94
C ASP A 43 -2.09 -13.99 -1.67
N THR A 44 -2.21 -14.92 -2.60
CA THR A 44 -1.68 -16.27 -2.42
C THR A 44 -0.19 -16.39 -2.67
N LYS A 45 0.48 -15.31 -3.07
CA LYS A 45 1.90 -15.32 -3.43
C LYS A 45 2.73 -14.27 -2.71
N LYS A 46 2.14 -13.15 -2.34
CA LYS A 46 2.88 -12.00 -1.83
C LYS A 46 2.00 -11.05 -1.04
N ALA A 47 2.67 -10.18 -0.30
CA ALA A 47 2.05 -9.06 0.38
C ALA A 47 2.71 -7.76 -0.10
N MET A 48 1.98 -6.68 -0.10
CA MET A 48 2.49 -5.36 -0.50
C MET A 48 1.94 -4.27 0.41
N VAL A 49 2.71 -3.21 0.53
CA VAL A 49 2.26 -1.95 1.11
C VAL A 49 2.48 -0.90 0.04
N CYS A 50 1.41 -0.22 -0.35
CA CYS A 50 1.40 0.59 -1.56
C CYS A 50 0.99 2.03 -1.32
N ILE A 51 1.60 2.93 -2.08
CA ILE A 51 1.14 4.30 -2.27
C ILE A 51 0.53 4.31 -3.68
N ASP A 52 -0.79 4.48 -3.77
CA ASP A 52 -1.51 4.42 -5.04
C ASP A 52 -1.98 5.81 -5.46
N ILE A 53 -1.72 6.13 -6.71
CA ILE A 53 -2.13 7.39 -7.33
C ILE A 53 -3.05 7.06 -8.49
N GLU A 54 -4.30 7.52 -8.39
CA GLU A 54 -5.34 7.26 -9.40
C GLU A 54 -5.66 8.54 -10.17
N GLY A 55 -6.69 8.49 -10.99
CA GLY A 55 -7.14 9.62 -11.77
C GLY A 55 -6.69 9.59 -13.23
N SER A 56 -6.84 10.70 -13.93
CA SER A 56 -6.41 10.83 -15.31
C SER A 56 -4.90 10.71 -15.42
N GLU A 57 -4.39 10.48 -16.62
CA GLU A 57 -2.95 10.40 -16.84
C GLU A 57 -2.25 11.67 -16.38
N GLU A 58 -2.84 12.83 -16.67
CA GLU A 58 -2.28 14.13 -16.27
C GLU A 58 -2.27 14.30 -14.75
N GLU A 59 -3.37 13.96 -14.08
CA GLU A 59 -3.46 14.04 -12.62
C GLU A 59 -2.44 13.12 -11.97
N ARG A 60 -2.32 11.91 -12.48
CA ARG A 60 -1.35 10.94 -11.96
C ARG A 60 0.08 11.43 -12.14
N ARG A 61 0.38 11.98 -13.31
CA ARG A 61 1.73 12.49 -13.61
C ARG A 61 2.15 13.58 -12.63
N GLU A 62 1.28 14.53 -12.36
CA GLU A 62 1.57 15.62 -11.42
C GLU A 62 1.90 15.10 -10.03
N CYS A 63 1.08 14.22 -9.50
CA CYS A 63 1.29 13.66 -8.18
C CYS A 63 2.53 12.76 -8.13
N PHE A 64 2.71 11.95 -9.18
CA PHE A 64 3.86 11.05 -9.27
C PHE A 64 5.17 11.84 -9.35
N GLU A 65 5.19 12.94 -10.08
CA GLU A 65 6.38 13.81 -10.15
C GLU A 65 6.71 14.42 -8.79
N LYS A 66 5.69 14.78 -8.00
CA LYS A 66 5.91 15.27 -6.63
C LYS A 66 6.55 14.19 -5.77
N MET A 67 6.06 12.96 -5.89
CA MET A 67 6.66 11.82 -5.18
C MET A 67 8.10 11.61 -5.62
N CYS A 68 8.36 11.69 -6.92
CA CYS A 68 9.71 11.51 -7.44
C CYS A 68 10.67 12.60 -6.95
N SER A 69 10.18 13.82 -6.76
CA SER A 69 11.01 14.91 -6.23
C SER A 69 11.44 14.66 -4.80
N LEU A 70 10.70 13.83 -4.05
CA LEU A 70 11.02 13.44 -2.68
C LEU A 70 11.58 12.03 -2.59
N LYS A 71 12.01 11.46 -3.72
CA LYS A 71 12.43 10.06 -3.77
C LYS A 71 13.55 9.72 -2.80
N GLY A 72 14.53 10.59 -2.64
CA GLY A 72 15.63 10.37 -1.70
C GLY A 72 15.12 10.24 -0.26
N ILE A 73 14.23 11.15 0.13
CA ILE A 73 13.64 11.18 1.46
C ILE A 73 12.76 9.94 1.67
N LEU A 74 11.90 9.65 0.70
CA LEU A 74 11.00 8.51 0.81
C LEU A 74 11.78 7.20 0.89
N THR A 75 12.88 7.08 0.14
CA THR A 75 13.69 5.87 0.16
C THR A 75 14.40 5.66 1.50
N GLU A 76 14.75 6.74 2.21
CA GLU A 76 15.30 6.62 3.55
C GLU A 76 14.26 6.11 4.56
N ILE A 77 13.04 6.61 4.47
CA ILE A 77 11.96 6.27 5.41
C ILE A 77 11.30 4.94 5.06
N PHE A 78 11.15 4.69 3.76
CA PHE A 78 10.42 3.55 3.21
C PHE A 78 11.34 2.83 2.20
N PRO A 79 12.41 2.16 2.68
CA PRO A 79 13.43 1.58 1.79
C PRO A 79 12.91 0.39 0.99
N GLU A 80 13.66 0.06 -0.06
CA GLU A 80 13.37 -1.07 -0.95
C GLU A 80 12.06 -0.89 -1.73
N ASN A 81 11.64 0.36 -1.90
CA ASN A 81 10.44 0.65 -2.67
C ASN A 81 10.72 0.60 -4.17
N THR A 82 9.66 0.37 -4.94
CA THR A 82 9.65 0.40 -6.39
C THR A 82 8.68 1.48 -6.83
N TYR A 83 9.09 2.28 -7.82
CA TYR A 83 8.26 3.31 -8.43
C TYR A 83 7.82 2.83 -9.82
N GLN A 84 6.52 2.89 -10.11
CA GLN A 84 6.04 2.58 -11.45
C GLN A 84 4.90 3.53 -11.82
N GLU A 85 5.15 4.38 -12.80
CA GLU A 85 4.17 5.38 -13.24
C GLU A 85 2.97 4.75 -13.93
N HIS A 86 3.18 3.69 -14.69
CA HIS A 86 2.14 3.01 -15.45
C HIS A 86 1.98 1.58 -14.94
N TYR A 87 1.19 1.43 -13.90
CA TYR A 87 0.95 0.15 -13.25
C TYR A 87 -0.49 -0.29 -13.54
N PHE A 88 -0.66 -1.51 -14.06
CA PHE A 88 -1.99 -2.03 -14.40
C PHE A 88 -2.49 -2.98 -13.33
N LEU A 89 -3.68 -2.68 -12.79
CA LEU A 89 -4.37 -3.56 -11.87
C LEU A 89 -4.97 -4.74 -12.64
N GLU A 90 -5.36 -5.80 -11.93
CA GLU A 90 -5.95 -6.98 -12.56
C GLU A 90 -7.19 -6.65 -13.39
N ASN A 91 -7.96 -5.64 -13.00
CA ASN A 91 -9.15 -5.22 -13.74
C ASN A 91 -8.82 -4.37 -14.97
N GLY A 92 -7.53 -4.18 -15.28
CA GLY A 92 -7.09 -3.39 -16.42
C GLY A 92 -6.95 -1.89 -16.15
N LYS A 93 -7.33 -1.42 -14.96
CA LYS A 93 -7.21 -0.02 -14.64
C LYS A 93 -5.74 0.37 -14.45
N GLU A 94 -5.34 1.45 -15.08
CA GLU A 94 -3.99 1.98 -14.95
C GLU A 94 -3.92 2.99 -13.80
N ILE A 95 -2.92 2.79 -12.92
CA ILE A 95 -2.62 3.70 -11.82
C ILE A 95 -1.11 3.94 -11.81
N SER A 96 -0.66 4.86 -10.95
CA SER A 96 0.76 4.98 -10.63
C SER A 96 0.93 4.42 -9.22
N ARG A 97 2.00 3.68 -8.99
CA ARG A 97 2.19 3.00 -7.71
C ARG A 97 3.63 3.05 -7.24
N ILE A 98 3.79 3.24 -5.94
CA ILE A 98 5.08 3.12 -5.25
C ILE A 98 4.84 2.12 -4.14
N TRP A 99 5.66 1.04 -4.08
CA TRP A 99 5.35 -0.03 -3.13
C TRP A 99 6.58 -0.80 -2.67
N VAL A 100 6.39 -1.54 -1.59
CA VAL A 100 7.32 -2.57 -1.14
C VAL A 100 6.59 -3.91 -1.15
N GLU A 101 7.33 -4.98 -1.34
CA GLU A 101 6.76 -6.29 -1.54
C GLU A 101 7.46 -7.33 -0.68
N LYS A 102 6.67 -8.26 -0.14
CA LYS A 102 7.18 -9.43 0.57
C LYS A 102 6.70 -10.67 -0.18
N SER A 103 7.65 -11.46 -0.67
CA SER A 103 7.35 -12.70 -1.40
C SER A 103 7.31 -13.90 -0.45
N GLN A 104 6.90 -15.04 -0.99
CA GLN A 104 6.88 -16.32 -0.28
C GLN A 104 5.97 -16.31 0.95
N VAL A 105 4.87 -15.60 0.86
CA VAL A 105 3.78 -15.60 1.84
C VAL A 105 2.49 -15.84 1.10
N SER A 106 1.49 -16.40 1.78
CA SER A 106 0.21 -16.69 1.17
C SER A 106 -0.90 -16.52 2.18
N ILE A 107 -1.96 -15.85 1.76
CA ILE A 107 -3.15 -15.71 2.59
C ILE A 107 -3.81 -17.09 2.85
N HIS A 108 -3.51 -18.07 2.01
CA HIS A 108 -3.98 -19.45 2.19
C HIS A 108 -3.07 -20.28 3.12
N ASN A 109 -1.93 -19.73 3.53
CA ASN A 109 -1.02 -20.43 4.45
C ASN A 109 -0.87 -19.63 5.75
N LYS A 110 -1.62 -20.06 6.78
CA LYS A 110 -1.65 -19.36 8.06
C LYS A 110 -0.28 -19.30 8.75
N GLU A 111 0.64 -20.20 8.41
CA GLU A 111 2.00 -20.16 8.97
C GLU A 111 2.74 -18.90 8.52
N THR A 112 2.35 -18.29 7.41
CA THR A 112 2.97 -17.06 6.91
C THR A 112 2.30 -15.80 7.44
N TRP A 113 1.18 -15.90 8.12
CA TRP A 113 0.37 -14.75 8.52
C TRP A 113 1.07 -13.81 9.49
N GLN A 114 1.73 -14.36 10.52
CA GLN A 114 2.38 -13.49 11.51
C GLN A 114 3.47 -12.62 10.88
N GLN A 115 4.35 -13.22 10.10
CA GLN A 115 5.41 -12.46 9.43
C GLN A 115 4.83 -11.43 8.45
N THR A 116 3.71 -11.76 7.82
CA THR A 116 3.03 -10.84 6.91
C THR A 116 2.44 -9.66 7.66
N MET A 117 1.78 -9.91 8.80
CA MET A 117 1.22 -8.84 9.63
C MET A 117 2.29 -7.88 10.12
N ILE A 118 3.43 -8.42 10.56
CA ILE A 118 4.56 -7.61 11.01
C ILE A 118 5.06 -6.74 9.86
N PHE A 119 5.18 -7.30 8.67
CA PHE A 119 5.60 -6.59 7.48
C PHE A 119 4.61 -5.45 7.14
N LEU A 120 3.32 -5.77 7.07
CA LEU A 120 2.29 -4.78 6.73
C LEU A 120 2.28 -3.62 7.71
N HIS A 121 2.33 -3.92 8.99
CA HIS A 121 2.31 -2.91 10.05
C HIS A 121 3.55 -2.01 9.98
N LYS A 122 4.73 -2.64 9.94
CA LYS A 122 6.00 -1.91 9.92
C LYS A 122 6.10 -0.97 8.72
N ARG A 123 5.78 -1.49 7.54
CA ARG A 123 5.97 -0.73 6.30
C ARG A 123 4.93 0.36 6.15
N MET A 124 3.70 0.12 6.57
CA MET A 124 2.69 1.19 6.54
C MET A 124 3.00 2.29 7.55
N LEU A 125 3.56 1.96 8.72
CA LEU A 125 4.02 2.98 9.66
C LEU A 125 5.08 3.88 9.03
N GLN A 126 5.93 3.33 8.16
CA GLN A 126 6.93 4.13 7.46
C GLN A 126 6.26 5.13 6.52
N ILE A 127 5.21 4.71 5.80
CA ILE A 127 4.43 5.61 4.96
C ILE A 127 3.75 6.69 5.82
N GLU A 128 3.18 6.30 6.96
CA GLU A 128 2.53 7.25 7.88
C GLU A 128 3.52 8.30 8.37
N THR A 129 4.75 7.89 8.70
CA THR A 129 5.81 8.80 9.14
C THR A 129 6.15 9.81 8.04
N PHE A 130 6.32 9.33 6.82
CA PHE A 130 6.57 10.19 5.67
C PHE A 130 5.42 11.16 5.46
N TRP A 131 4.19 10.66 5.48
CA TRP A 131 3.00 11.45 5.19
C TRP A 131 2.78 12.53 6.24
N GLU A 132 2.95 12.21 7.51
CA GLU A 132 2.80 13.17 8.59
C GLU A 132 3.70 14.39 8.39
N GLU A 133 4.91 14.16 7.91
CA GLU A 133 5.89 15.23 7.73
C GLU A 133 5.74 15.99 6.41
N TYR A 134 5.41 15.29 5.33
CA TYR A 134 5.44 15.88 3.98
C TYR A 134 4.07 16.08 3.32
N GLN A 135 2.97 15.81 4.02
CA GLN A 135 1.65 15.92 3.42
C GLN A 135 1.33 17.31 2.87
N ASP A 136 1.81 18.35 3.52
CA ASP A 136 1.52 19.72 3.10
C ASP A 136 2.07 20.03 1.70
N PHE A 137 3.20 19.42 1.34
CA PHE A 137 3.77 19.55 0.01
C PHE A 137 2.79 19.08 -1.07
N PHE A 138 2.00 18.05 -0.78
CA PHE A 138 1.01 17.51 -1.71
C PHE A 138 -0.32 18.27 -1.66
N LYS A 139 -0.58 19.00 -0.59
CA LYS A 139 -1.83 19.74 -0.39
C LYS A 139 -1.74 21.19 -0.81
N GLU A 140 -0.57 21.70 -1.12
CA GLU A 140 -0.34 23.11 -1.48
C GLU A 140 -0.81 23.48 -2.87
N ASP A 141 -1.31 22.56 -3.62
CA ASP A 141 -1.58 22.74 -5.03
C ASP A 141 -3.03 23.18 -5.25
N PHE A 142 -3.25 24.43 -5.27
CA PHE A 142 -4.57 25.00 -5.51
C PHE A 142 -4.57 25.94 -6.66
#